data_90f2f3e8efe285b201349e1675f64300
#
_entry.id   90f2f3e8efe285b201349e1675f64300
#
_cell.length_a   1.000
_cell.length_b   1.000
_cell.length_c   1.000
_cell.angle_alpha   90.00
_cell.angle_beta   90.00
_cell.angle_gamma   90.00
#
_symmetry.space_group_name_H-M   'P 1'
#
loop_
_entity.id
_entity.type
_entity.pdbx_description
1 polymer ?
#
loop_
_entity_poly.entity_id
_entity_poly.type
_entity_poly.pdbx_seq_one_letter_code
_entity_poly.pdbx_strand_id
1 'polypeptide(L)'
;GIQAKFIGTLNFKKLLFGSQQYHFLGKFDQLTLLGYFLIGVFLIITIFWLYKYLRSGHSSIGGTIGRLVVATGMFFLTLLAIINLTTPKGLPGTLVVTLIYVILGVIIQYIIGLGLAMLCVQNIKGRNFFRMVFFIPMMITPVGIAYLFRMLTDMTKGPFAPIIMWLGMEESSWAVIPWGARIAVMIGDAWQWIPFMFIVLLAGLESLSPEQKEAAVIDGAGKWQIFRDITWPTLLPVSVTIIL
;
A
#
# COMPACT_ATOMS: atom_id res chain seq x y z
N GLY A 1 6.99 -39.40 19.31
CA GLY A 1 5.86 -38.64 18.79
C GLY A 1 5.76 -37.33 19.51
N ILE A 2 5.74 -36.24 18.78
CA ILE A 2 5.55 -34.87 19.33
C ILE A 2 4.09 -34.78 19.80
N GLN A 3 3.86 -34.81 21.12
CA GLN A 3 2.53 -34.55 21.66
C GLN A 3 2.19 -33.07 21.47
N ALA A 4 1.21 -32.77 20.66
CA ALA A 4 0.68 -31.43 20.53
C ALA A 4 0.00 -31.03 21.83
N LYS A 5 0.63 -30.13 22.60
CA LYS A 5 0.08 -29.56 23.84
C LYS A 5 -0.72 -28.31 23.49
N PHE A 6 -1.98 -28.26 23.87
CA PHE A 6 -2.76 -27.03 23.76
C PHE A 6 -2.20 -25.96 24.70
N ILE A 7 -1.74 -24.85 24.14
CA ILE A 7 -1.06 -23.75 24.85
C ILE A 7 -1.92 -22.48 24.97
N GLY A 8 -3.17 -22.52 24.51
CA GLY A 8 -4.10 -21.40 24.59
C GLY A 8 -3.52 -20.10 24.00
N THR A 9 -3.59 -19.02 24.75
CA THR A 9 -3.12 -17.68 24.34
C THR A 9 -1.64 -17.42 24.63
N LEU A 10 -0.87 -18.41 25.02
CA LEU A 10 0.53 -18.25 25.44
C LEU A 10 1.43 -17.66 24.35
N ASN A 11 1.18 -18.00 23.09
CA ASN A 11 1.92 -17.44 21.96
C ASN A 11 1.64 -15.94 21.78
N PHE A 12 0.38 -15.52 21.91
CA PHE A 12 0.01 -14.11 21.88
C PHE A 12 0.61 -13.32 23.04
N LYS A 13 0.61 -13.91 24.24
CA LYS A 13 1.24 -13.29 25.40
C LYS A 13 2.75 -13.12 25.21
N LYS A 14 3.44 -14.11 24.65
CA LYS A 14 4.87 -14.02 24.32
C LYS A 14 5.16 -12.97 23.25
N LEU A 15 4.28 -12.83 22.26
CA LEU A 15 4.43 -11.88 21.17
C LEU A 15 4.16 -10.43 21.61
N LEU A 16 3.14 -10.21 22.45
CA LEU A 16 2.74 -8.86 22.86
C LEU A 16 3.51 -8.33 24.07
N PHE A 17 3.84 -9.19 25.04
CA PHE A 17 4.39 -8.78 26.34
C PHE A 17 5.63 -9.58 26.76
N GLY A 18 6.12 -10.50 25.95
CA GLY A 18 7.18 -11.42 26.30
C GLY A 18 8.44 -11.34 25.44
N SER A 19 9.23 -12.39 25.50
CA SER A 19 10.55 -12.48 24.86
C SER A 19 10.54 -12.35 23.31
N GLN A 20 9.36 -12.47 22.68
CA GLN A 20 9.19 -12.38 21.22
C GLN A 20 8.57 -11.05 20.77
N GLN A 21 8.39 -10.09 21.68
CA GLN A 21 7.81 -8.78 21.37
C GLN A 21 8.57 -8.03 20.28
N TYR A 22 9.89 -8.22 20.17
CA TYR A 22 10.71 -7.60 19.14
C TYR A 22 10.36 -8.06 17.71
N HIS A 23 9.78 -9.25 17.55
CA HIS A 23 9.30 -9.70 16.22
C HIS A 23 8.07 -8.91 15.78
N PHE A 24 7.23 -8.50 16.72
CA PHE A 24 6.00 -7.77 16.44
C PHE A 24 6.23 -6.26 16.33
N LEU A 25 6.86 -5.66 17.32
CA LEU A 25 7.05 -4.21 17.42
C LEU A 25 8.37 -3.73 16.79
N GLY A 26 9.35 -4.60 16.62
CA GLY A 26 10.68 -4.26 16.15
C GLY A 26 11.71 -4.11 17.29
N LYS A 27 12.97 -3.98 16.91
CA LYS A 27 14.07 -3.63 17.82
C LYS A 27 14.28 -2.13 17.79
N PHE A 28 14.10 -1.53 18.95
CA PHE A 28 14.33 -0.11 19.15
C PHE A 28 15.81 0.12 19.51
N ASP A 29 16.38 1.18 18.95
CA ASP A 29 17.69 1.72 19.27
C ASP A 29 17.54 3.24 19.42
N GLN A 30 18.63 3.98 19.59
CA GLN A 30 18.57 5.44 19.72
C GLN A 30 18.00 6.07 18.45
N LEU A 31 17.02 6.95 18.64
CA LEU A 31 16.40 7.72 17.57
C LEU A 31 17.40 8.66 16.91
N THR A 32 17.36 8.73 15.61
CA THR A 32 18.11 9.74 14.86
C THR A 32 17.47 11.13 15.02
N LEU A 33 18.23 12.17 14.75
CA LEU A 33 17.75 13.54 14.74
C LEU A 33 16.56 13.73 13.79
N LEU A 34 16.60 13.06 12.65
CA LEU A 34 15.51 12.99 11.68
C LEU A 34 14.25 12.32 12.28
N GLY A 35 14.41 11.28 13.10
CA GLY A 35 13.29 10.63 13.79
C GLY A 35 12.60 11.57 14.76
N TYR A 36 13.33 12.32 15.57
CA TYR A 36 12.77 13.33 16.47
C TYR A 36 12.04 14.43 15.71
N PHE A 37 12.63 14.90 14.59
CA PHE A 37 12.01 15.91 13.75
C PHE A 37 10.67 15.42 13.16
N LEU A 38 10.63 14.21 12.59
CA LEU A 38 9.41 13.64 12.01
C LEU A 38 8.33 13.42 13.06
N ILE A 39 8.69 12.97 14.26
CA ILE A 39 7.73 12.83 15.39
C ILE A 39 7.17 14.19 15.78
N GLY A 40 8.02 15.23 15.86
CA GLY A 40 7.58 16.59 16.16
C GLY A 40 6.61 17.14 15.12
N VAL A 41 6.93 17.01 13.85
CA VAL A 41 6.05 17.43 12.74
C VAL A 41 4.71 16.67 12.79
N PHE A 42 4.73 15.37 13.01
CA PHE A 42 3.52 14.57 13.07
C PHE A 42 2.64 14.94 14.29
N LEU A 43 3.24 15.23 15.44
CA LEU A 43 2.55 15.71 16.63
C LEU A 43 1.86 17.06 16.33
N ILE A 44 2.55 18.00 15.70
CA ILE A 44 1.99 19.31 15.35
C ILE A 44 0.78 19.12 14.41
N ILE A 45 0.90 18.28 13.38
CA ILE A 45 -0.18 18.01 12.43
C ILE A 45 -1.39 17.41 13.16
N THR A 46 -1.17 16.43 14.04
CA THR A 46 -2.25 15.76 14.79
C THR A 46 -2.96 16.72 15.74
N ILE A 47 -2.22 17.58 16.45
CA ILE A 47 -2.77 18.60 17.34
C ILE A 47 -3.57 19.63 16.55
N PHE A 48 -3.02 20.10 15.42
CA PHE A 48 -3.69 21.08 14.55
C PHE A 48 -4.99 20.52 13.97
N TRP A 49 -4.98 19.26 13.51
CA TRP A 49 -6.16 18.58 13.00
C TRP A 49 -7.24 18.42 14.08
N LEU A 50 -6.85 18.03 15.29
CA LEU A 50 -7.76 17.91 16.42
C LEU A 50 -8.33 19.25 16.85
N TYR A 51 -7.50 20.30 16.91
CA TYR A 51 -7.93 21.68 17.21
C TYR A 51 -8.95 22.19 16.21
N LYS A 52 -8.68 22.03 14.91
CA LYS A 52 -9.61 22.42 13.82
C LYS A 52 -10.96 21.71 13.96
N TYR A 53 -10.94 20.44 14.33
CA TYR A 53 -12.17 19.69 14.52
C TYR A 53 -12.97 20.17 15.74
N LEU A 54 -12.33 20.37 16.87
CA LEU A 54 -13.01 20.85 18.09
C LEU A 54 -13.64 22.25 17.88
N ARG A 55 -13.04 23.07 17.03
CA ARG A 55 -13.53 24.41 16.70
C ARG A 55 -14.67 24.41 15.67
N SER A 56 -14.91 23.33 14.96
CA SER A 56 -15.87 23.26 13.84
C SER A 56 -17.36 23.32 14.26
N GLY A 57 -17.68 23.32 15.55
CA GLY A 57 -19.07 23.42 16.06
C GLY A 57 -19.98 22.22 15.81
N HIS A 58 -19.55 21.25 15.03
CA HIS A 58 -20.28 20.02 14.69
C HIS A 58 -19.83 18.81 15.54
N SER A 59 -19.33 19.04 16.75
CA SER A 59 -18.80 18.00 17.61
C SER A 59 -19.90 17.28 18.39
N SER A 60 -20.31 16.11 17.91
CA SER A 60 -21.07 15.15 18.71
C SER A 60 -20.12 14.41 19.67
N ILE A 61 -20.55 14.10 20.90
CA ILE A 61 -19.75 13.39 21.90
C ILE A 61 -19.24 12.06 21.33
N GLY A 62 -20.09 11.26 20.69
CA GLY A 62 -19.71 9.99 20.07
C GLY A 62 -18.71 10.17 18.91
N GLY A 63 -18.91 11.20 18.08
CA GLY A 63 -17.97 11.54 16.98
C GLY A 63 -16.60 12.00 17.50
N THR A 64 -16.56 12.71 18.63
CA THR A 64 -15.30 13.14 19.25
C THR A 64 -14.52 11.96 19.82
N ILE A 65 -15.20 11.05 20.55
CA ILE A 65 -14.58 9.84 21.08
C ILE A 65 -14.04 8.96 19.94
N GLY A 66 -14.84 8.71 18.90
CA GLY A 66 -14.41 7.91 17.76
C GLY A 66 -13.16 8.49 17.07
N ARG A 67 -13.11 9.81 16.87
CA ARG A 67 -11.94 10.48 16.28
C ARG A 67 -10.72 10.49 17.19
N LEU A 68 -10.90 10.62 18.49
CA LEU A 68 -9.79 10.49 19.44
C LEU A 68 -9.20 9.09 19.42
N VAL A 69 -10.02 8.05 19.38
CA VAL A 69 -9.55 6.65 19.29
C VAL A 69 -8.77 6.43 17.99
N VAL A 70 -9.32 6.89 16.84
CA VAL A 70 -8.64 6.78 15.54
C VAL A 70 -7.34 7.58 15.53
N ALA A 71 -7.35 8.83 16.00
CA ALA A 71 -6.16 9.68 16.06
C ALA A 71 -5.07 9.07 16.94
N THR A 72 -5.43 8.52 18.11
CA THR A 72 -4.49 7.85 19.01
C THR A 72 -3.91 6.58 18.38
N GLY A 73 -4.74 5.77 17.73
CA GLY A 73 -4.31 4.57 17.02
C GLY A 73 -3.35 4.91 15.87
N MET A 74 -3.71 5.87 15.02
CA MET A 74 -2.85 6.35 13.93
C MET A 74 -1.55 6.96 14.46
N PHE A 75 -1.61 7.74 15.54
CA PHE A 75 -0.43 8.29 16.18
C PHE A 75 0.53 7.19 16.62
N PHE A 76 0.02 6.15 17.28
CA PHE A 76 0.84 5.05 17.76
C PHE A 76 1.47 4.26 16.60
N LEU A 77 0.71 3.98 15.55
CA LEU A 77 1.22 3.27 14.36
C LEU A 77 2.27 4.09 13.61
N THR A 78 2.06 5.39 13.45
CA THR A 78 3.01 6.28 12.80
C THR A 78 4.28 6.45 13.64
N LEU A 79 4.14 6.57 14.96
CA LEU A 79 5.27 6.61 15.88
C LEU A 79 6.12 5.35 15.76
N LEU A 80 5.50 4.17 15.80
CA LEU A 80 6.19 2.89 15.59
C LEU A 80 6.89 2.83 14.24
N ALA A 81 6.24 3.29 13.17
CA ALA A 81 6.83 3.32 11.84
C ALA A 81 8.06 4.25 11.79
N ILE A 82 7.95 5.47 12.31
CA ILE A 82 9.06 6.42 12.35
C ILE A 82 10.24 5.84 13.15
N ILE A 83 10.01 5.33 14.35
CA ILE A 83 11.05 4.74 15.19
C ILE A 83 11.75 3.60 14.44
N ASN A 84 11.00 2.67 13.88
CA ASN A 84 11.58 1.51 13.20
C ASN A 84 12.33 1.85 11.90
N LEU A 85 11.90 2.89 11.17
CA LEU A 85 12.50 3.27 9.90
C LEU A 85 13.69 4.20 10.05
N THR A 86 13.72 5.01 11.12
CA THR A 86 14.79 6.00 11.34
C THR A 86 15.91 5.52 12.26
N THR A 87 15.75 4.37 12.90
CA THR A 87 16.77 3.81 13.80
C THR A 87 17.84 3.07 13.00
N PRO A 88 19.13 3.46 13.05
CA PRO A 88 20.18 2.91 12.18
C PRO A 88 20.45 1.41 12.37
N LYS A 89 20.30 0.92 13.59
CA LYS A 89 20.49 -0.51 13.96
C LYS A 89 19.17 -1.21 14.29
N GLY A 90 18.05 -0.52 14.13
CA GLY A 90 16.73 -1.09 14.37
C GLY A 90 16.34 -2.08 13.28
N LEU A 91 15.57 -3.09 13.67
CA LEU A 91 14.91 -3.99 12.72
C LEU A 91 13.41 -3.74 12.83
N PRO A 92 12.75 -3.39 11.72
CA PRO A 92 11.32 -3.15 11.74
C PRO A 92 10.57 -4.43 12.11
N GLY A 93 9.64 -4.31 13.04
CA GLY A 93 8.77 -5.41 13.43
C GLY A 93 7.75 -5.76 12.36
N THR A 94 7.14 -6.92 12.49
CA THR A 94 6.14 -7.44 11.54
C THR A 94 5.01 -6.43 11.32
N LEU A 95 4.56 -5.73 12.35
CA LEU A 95 3.48 -4.74 12.25
C LEU A 95 3.85 -3.59 11.29
N VAL A 96 5.04 -3.01 11.45
CA VAL A 96 5.52 -1.92 10.58
C VAL A 96 5.75 -2.41 9.15
N VAL A 97 6.34 -3.60 9.00
CA VAL A 97 6.54 -4.22 7.69
C VAL A 97 5.20 -4.44 6.99
N THR A 98 4.20 -4.98 7.68
CA THR A 98 2.85 -5.17 7.12
C THR A 98 2.23 -3.85 6.68
N LEU A 99 2.33 -2.79 7.49
CA LEU A 99 1.83 -1.47 7.10
C LEU A 99 2.51 -0.93 5.84
N ILE A 100 3.84 -1.10 5.72
CA ILE A 100 4.58 -0.71 4.53
C ILE A 100 4.06 -1.46 3.30
N TYR A 101 3.90 -2.79 3.40
CA TYR A 101 3.38 -3.61 2.30
C TYR A 101 1.97 -3.19 1.89
N VAL A 102 1.07 -3.02 2.86
CA VAL A 102 -0.32 -2.61 2.58
C VAL A 102 -0.35 -1.23 1.95
N ILE A 103 0.27 -0.23 2.57
CA ILE A 103 0.17 1.15 2.09
C ILE A 103 0.85 1.32 0.73
N LEU A 104 2.11 0.91 0.60
CA LEU A 104 2.85 1.08 -0.66
C LEU A 104 2.31 0.16 -1.75
N GLY A 105 1.98 -1.10 -1.41
CA GLY A 105 1.41 -2.06 -2.36
C GLY A 105 0.10 -1.56 -2.95
N VAL A 106 -0.85 -1.17 -2.10
CA VAL A 106 -2.16 -0.66 -2.55
C VAL A 106 -2.01 0.63 -3.36
N ILE A 107 -1.15 1.57 -2.94
CA ILE A 107 -0.92 2.80 -3.69
C ILE A 107 -0.37 2.49 -5.10
N ILE A 108 0.63 1.63 -5.21
CA ILE A 108 1.23 1.25 -6.50
C ILE A 108 0.21 0.56 -7.38
N GLN A 109 -0.50 -0.43 -6.84
CA GLN A 109 -1.54 -1.18 -7.54
C GLN A 109 -2.67 -0.27 -8.02
N TYR A 110 -3.12 0.65 -7.16
CA TYR A 110 -4.17 1.61 -7.49
C TYR A 110 -3.75 2.57 -8.59
N ILE A 111 -2.58 3.19 -8.49
CA ILE A 111 -2.08 4.15 -9.50
C ILE A 111 -1.92 3.48 -10.86
N ILE A 112 -1.30 2.30 -10.90
CA ILE A 112 -1.10 1.57 -12.15
C ILE A 112 -2.44 1.06 -12.68
N GLY A 113 -3.29 0.49 -11.84
CA GLY A 113 -4.63 0.03 -12.21
C GLY A 113 -5.51 1.14 -12.77
N LEU A 114 -5.51 2.32 -12.14
CA LEU A 114 -6.23 3.50 -12.62
C LEU A 114 -5.67 3.99 -13.97
N GLY A 115 -4.35 4.06 -14.11
CA GLY A 115 -3.71 4.43 -15.36
C GLY A 115 -4.11 3.50 -16.52
N LEU A 116 -4.07 2.19 -16.31
CA LEU A 116 -4.51 1.19 -17.28
C LEU A 116 -6.01 1.31 -17.58
N ALA A 117 -6.85 1.53 -16.58
CA ALA A 117 -8.29 1.71 -16.75
C ALA A 117 -8.60 2.96 -17.57
N MET A 118 -7.92 4.08 -17.31
CA MET A 118 -8.08 5.32 -18.09
C MET A 118 -7.62 5.17 -19.54
N LEU A 119 -6.62 4.34 -19.82
CA LEU A 119 -6.22 4.00 -21.17
C LEU A 119 -7.27 3.12 -21.87
N CYS A 120 -7.76 2.08 -21.20
CA CYS A 120 -8.69 1.11 -21.78
C CYS A 120 -10.14 1.60 -21.89
N VAL A 121 -10.54 2.67 -21.18
CA VAL A 121 -11.86 3.29 -21.36
C VAL A 121 -11.96 4.02 -22.70
N GLN A 122 -10.82 4.42 -23.27
CA GLN A 122 -10.78 5.04 -24.59
C GLN A 122 -11.03 4.00 -25.69
N ASN A 123 -11.51 4.43 -26.84
CA ASN A 123 -11.74 3.56 -28.01
C ASN A 123 -10.42 3.16 -28.69
N ILE A 124 -9.62 2.34 -28.01
CA ILE A 124 -8.34 1.83 -28.52
C ILE A 124 -8.60 0.53 -29.28
N LYS A 125 -8.00 0.41 -30.49
CA LYS A 125 -8.03 -0.84 -31.25
C LYS A 125 -7.40 -1.96 -30.42
N GLY A 126 -8.12 -3.08 -30.23
CA GLY A 126 -7.63 -4.23 -29.47
C GLY A 126 -7.86 -4.16 -27.94
N ARG A 127 -8.66 -3.21 -27.43
CA ARG A 127 -8.92 -3.07 -25.98
C ARG A 127 -9.34 -4.38 -25.29
N ASN A 128 -10.14 -5.21 -25.96
CA ASN A 128 -10.58 -6.48 -25.41
C ASN A 128 -9.44 -7.49 -25.26
N PHE A 129 -8.48 -7.48 -26.20
CA PHE A 129 -7.26 -8.28 -26.10
C PHE A 129 -6.41 -7.84 -24.91
N PHE A 130 -6.19 -6.55 -24.73
CA PHE A 130 -5.45 -6.03 -23.57
C PHE A 130 -6.15 -6.38 -22.24
N ARG A 131 -7.48 -6.29 -22.17
CA ARG A 131 -8.24 -6.71 -21.00
C ARG A 131 -8.00 -8.19 -20.65
N MET A 132 -8.02 -9.08 -21.65
CA MET A 132 -7.74 -10.50 -21.42
C MET A 132 -6.30 -10.73 -20.93
N VAL A 133 -5.31 -10.12 -21.58
CA VAL A 133 -3.90 -10.28 -21.20
C VAL A 133 -3.63 -9.78 -19.78
N PHE A 134 -4.18 -8.63 -19.42
CA PHE A 134 -4.03 -8.10 -18.07
C PHE A 134 -4.72 -8.96 -16.99
N PHE A 135 -5.66 -9.82 -17.36
CA PHE A 135 -6.33 -10.70 -16.41
C PHE A 135 -5.54 -11.98 -16.07
N ILE A 136 -4.59 -12.37 -16.92
CA ILE A 136 -3.81 -13.61 -16.77
C ILE A 136 -3.14 -13.72 -15.38
N PRO A 137 -2.49 -12.69 -14.82
CA PRO A 137 -1.82 -12.80 -13.52
C PRO A 137 -2.74 -13.25 -12.38
N MET A 138 -3.99 -12.82 -12.39
CA MET A 138 -4.96 -13.19 -11.35
C MET A 138 -5.37 -14.67 -11.39
N MET A 139 -5.18 -15.34 -12.52
CA MET A 139 -5.50 -16.77 -12.67
C MET A 139 -4.44 -17.68 -12.06
N ILE A 140 -3.25 -17.12 -11.76
CA ILE A 140 -2.14 -17.88 -11.18
C ILE A 140 -2.29 -17.91 -9.67
N THR A 141 -2.04 -19.07 -9.07
CA THR A 141 -2.09 -19.19 -7.61
C THR A 141 -1.02 -18.34 -6.93
N PRO A 142 -1.28 -17.72 -5.75
CA PRO A 142 -0.29 -16.91 -5.04
C PRO A 142 1.03 -17.65 -4.77
N VAL A 143 0.96 -18.96 -4.49
CA VAL A 143 2.15 -19.78 -4.29
C VAL A 143 2.97 -19.89 -5.58
N GLY A 144 2.30 -20.08 -6.73
CA GLY A 144 2.96 -20.10 -8.04
C GLY A 144 3.69 -18.79 -8.35
N ILE A 145 3.06 -17.65 -8.04
CA ILE A 145 3.66 -16.32 -8.20
C ILE A 145 4.87 -16.15 -7.29
N ALA A 146 4.77 -16.56 -6.02
CA ALA A 146 5.89 -16.49 -5.09
C ALA A 146 7.12 -17.26 -5.60
N TYR A 147 6.92 -18.47 -6.12
CA TYR A 147 8.01 -19.26 -6.73
C TYR A 147 8.54 -18.62 -8.01
N LEU A 148 7.66 -18.13 -8.88
CA LEU A 148 8.04 -17.47 -10.12
C LEU A 148 8.92 -16.25 -9.83
N PHE A 149 8.50 -15.35 -8.95
CA PHE A 149 9.27 -14.16 -8.62
C PHE A 149 10.55 -14.49 -7.87
N ARG A 150 10.56 -15.51 -7.01
CA ARG A 150 11.77 -16.02 -6.39
C ARG A 150 12.80 -16.48 -7.44
N MET A 151 12.35 -17.19 -8.48
CA MET A 151 13.24 -17.63 -9.57
C MET A 151 13.69 -16.46 -10.44
N LEU A 152 12.80 -15.51 -10.74
CA LEU A 152 13.13 -14.33 -11.55
C LEU A 152 14.16 -13.42 -10.87
N THR A 153 14.09 -13.30 -9.54
CA THR A 153 14.98 -12.46 -8.73
C THR A 153 16.24 -13.19 -8.22
N ASP A 154 16.43 -14.46 -8.59
CA ASP A 154 17.63 -15.21 -8.26
C ASP A 154 18.85 -14.60 -8.98
N MET A 155 19.87 -14.19 -8.22
CA MET A 155 21.03 -13.49 -8.77
C MET A 155 21.99 -14.43 -9.52
N THR A 156 21.91 -15.73 -9.30
CA THR A 156 22.78 -16.73 -9.94
C THR A 156 22.19 -17.32 -11.20
N LYS A 157 20.88 -17.50 -11.25
CA LYS A 157 20.17 -18.22 -12.32
C LYS A 157 18.98 -17.45 -12.90
N GLY A 158 18.60 -16.34 -12.27
CA GLY A 158 17.41 -15.57 -12.68
C GLY A 158 17.67 -14.70 -13.92
N PRO A 159 16.67 -14.54 -14.80
CA PRO A 159 16.79 -13.74 -16.01
C PRO A 159 16.98 -12.24 -15.73
N PHE A 160 16.65 -11.76 -14.53
CA PHE A 160 16.89 -10.36 -14.13
C PHE A 160 18.28 -10.11 -13.58
N ALA A 161 19.07 -11.14 -13.28
CA ALA A 161 20.43 -10.99 -12.75
C ALA A 161 21.31 -10.06 -13.63
N PRO A 162 21.38 -10.19 -14.97
CA PRO A 162 22.18 -9.29 -15.79
C PRO A 162 21.74 -7.82 -15.71
N ILE A 163 20.43 -7.56 -15.60
CA ILE A 163 19.87 -6.21 -15.50
C ILE A 163 20.23 -5.59 -14.15
N ILE A 164 20.13 -6.38 -13.08
CA ILE A 164 20.43 -5.95 -11.71
C ILE A 164 21.92 -5.65 -11.56
N MET A 165 22.78 -6.49 -12.14
CA MET A 165 24.24 -6.26 -12.18
C MET A 165 24.59 -5.01 -13.00
N TRP A 166 23.92 -4.79 -14.14
CA TRP A 166 24.13 -3.59 -14.95
C TRP A 166 23.76 -2.30 -14.20
N LEU A 167 22.79 -2.36 -13.27
CA LEU A 167 22.42 -1.26 -12.38
C LEU A 167 23.43 -1.05 -11.23
N GLY A 168 24.54 -1.78 -11.21
CA GLY A 168 25.59 -1.64 -10.19
C GLY A 168 25.28 -2.33 -8.86
N MET A 169 24.31 -3.23 -8.84
CA MET A 169 24.02 -4.02 -7.65
C MET A 169 24.87 -5.29 -7.65
N GLU A 170 25.60 -5.52 -6.57
CA GLU A 170 26.45 -6.71 -6.43
C GLU A 170 25.63 -8.00 -6.33
N GLU A 171 26.22 -9.10 -6.79
CA GLU A 171 25.60 -10.43 -6.92
C GLU A 171 24.92 -10.95 -5.64
N SER A 172 25.39 -10.55 -4.46
CA SER A 172 24.84 -10.98 -3.17
C SER A 172 23.85 -9.98 -2.54
N SER A 173 23.70 -8.78 -3.10
CA SER A 173 23.08 -7.67 -2.36
C SER A 173 21.55 -7.60 -2.47
N TRP A 174 20.98 -7.96 -3.62
CA TRP A 174 19.54 -7.76 -3.87
C TRP A 174 18.63 -8.62 -2.97
N ALA A 175 18.83 -9.94 -2.95
CA ALA A 175 17.99 -10.86 -2.17
C ALA A 175 18.40 -10.95 -0.70
N VAL A 176 19.66 -10.59 -0.37
CA VAL A 176 20.22 -10.63 1.00
C VAL A 176 19.92 -9.34 1.75
N ILE A 177 19.85 -8.20 1.05
CA ILE A 177 19.45 -6.95 1.66
C ILE A 177 17.94 -7.02 1.99
N PRO A 178 17.52 -6.79 3.25
CA PRO A 178 16.11 -6.88 3.66
C PRO A 178 15.16 -6.03 2.81
N TRP A 179 15.60 -4.87 2.34
CA TRP A 179 14.84 -4.00 1.45
C TRP A 179 14.70 -4.55 0.03
N GLY A 180 15.75 -5.15 -0.52
CA GLY A 180 15.70 -5.79 -1.84
C GLY A 180 14.70 -6.94 -1.88
N ALA A 181 14.75 -7.83 -0.89
CA ALA A 181 13.78 -8.92 -0.76
C ALA A 181 12.34 -8.40 -0.62
N ARG A 182 12.12 -7.34 0.16
CA ARG A 182 10.79 -6.70 0.30
C ARG A 182 10.28 -6.15 -1.02
N ILE A 183 11.11 -5.43 -1.76
CA ILE A 183 10.74 -4.87 -3.07
C ILE A 183 10.40 -5.99 -4.05
N ALA A 184 11.16 -7.09 -4.08
CA ALA A 184 10.89 -8.23 -4.94
C ALA A 184 9.50 -8.84 -4.66
N VAL A 185 9.16 -9.02 -3.39
CA VAL A 185 7.83 -9.52 -2.98
C VAL A 185 6.73 -8.52 -3.36
N MET A 186 6.95 -7.21 -3.14
CA MET A 186 5.96 -6.17 -3.50
C MET A 186 5.71 -6.11 -5.01
N ILE A 187 6.74 -6.30 -5.84
CA ILE A 187 6.58 -6.35 -7.30
C ILE A 187 5.74 -7.56 -7.69
N GLY A 188 6.00 -8.73 -7.11
CA GLY A 188 5.23 -9.94 -7.37
C GLY A 188 3.76 -9.80 -6.97
N ASP A 189 3.50 -9.25 -5.79
CA ASP A 189 2.17 -8.98 -5.29
C ASP A 189 1.45 -7.93 -6.16
N ALA A 190 2.13 -6.83 -6.49
CA ALA A 190 1.57 -5.81 -7.37
C ALA A 190 1.21 -6.38 -8.75
N TRP A 191 2.09 -7.20 -9.35
CA TRP A 191 1.82 -7.84 -10.63
C TRP A 191 0.56 -8.72 -10.60
N GLN A 192 0.29 -9.38 -9.47
CA GLN A 192 -0.90 -10.21 -9.28
C GLN A 192 -2.18 -9.39 -9.13
N TRP A 193 -2.14 -8.29 -8.36
CA TRP A 193 -3.34 -7.56 -7.93
C TRP A 193 -3.66 -6.30 -8.76
N ILE A 194 -2.71 -5.77 -9.54
CA ILE A 194 -2.97 -4.68 -10.50
C ILE A 194 -4.17 -4.97 -11.42
N PRO A 195 -4.34 -6.21 -11.97
CA PRO A 195 -5.49 -6.54 -12.79
C PRO A 195 -6.84 -6.37 -12.09
N PHE A 196 -6.91 -6.71 -10.81
CA PHE A 196 -8.12 -6.51 -10.02
C PHE A 196 -8.47 -5.02 -9.90
N MET A 197 -7.51 -4.19 -9.51
CA MET A 197 -7.67 -2.74 -9.47
C MET A 197 -8.10 -2.18 -10.82
N PHE A 198 -7.46 -2.63 -11.88
CA PHE A 198 -7.74 -2.23 -13.26
C PHE A 198 -9.19 -2.51 -13.66
N ILE A 199 -9.69 -3.73 -13.42
CA ILE A 199 -11.04 -4.13 -13.87
C ILE A 199 -12.12 -3.37 -13.10
N VAL A 200 -11.99 -3.27 -11.77
CA VAL A 200 -12.99 -2.59 -10.95
C VAL A 200 -13.02 -1.10 -11.27
N LEU A 201 -11.85 -0.47 -11.42
CA LEU A 201 -11.79 0.95 -11.82
C LEU A 201 -12.28 1.18 -13.24
N LEU A 202 -12.02 0.25 -14.16
CA LEU A 202 -12.53 0.32 -15.52
C LEU A 202 -14.06 0.26 -15.54
N ALA A 203 -14.66 -0.68 -14.78
CA ALA A 203 -16.12 -0.76 -14.65
C ALA A 203 -16.71 0.55 -14.07
N GLY A 204 -16.04 1.13 -13.07
CA GLY A 204 -16.41 2.44 -12.53
C GLY A 204 -16.31 3.56 -13.56
N LEU A 205 -15.27 3.58 -14.39
CA LEU A 205 -15.12 4.57 -15.47
C LEU A 205 -16.14 4.39 -16.60
N GLU A 206 -16.52 3.16 -16.91
CA GLU A 206 -17.54 2.85 -17.92
C GLU A 206 -18.98 3.16 -17.45
N SER A 207 -19.22 3.19 -16.15
CA SER A 207 -20.51 3.60 -15.59
C SER A 207 -20.77 5.11 -15.63
N LEU A 208 -19.74 5.92 -15.92
CA LEU A 208 -19.88 7.37 -16.04
C LEU A 208 -20.68 7.75 -17.29
N SER A 209 -21.73 8.57 -17.09
CA SER A 209 -22.57 9.07 -18.16
C SER A 209 -21.74 9.89 -19.17
N PRO A 210 -21.76 9.55 -20.47
CA PRO A 210 -21.09 10.33 -21.50
C PRO A 210 -21.59 11.78 -21.55
N GLU A 211 -22.87 12.01 -21.29
CA GLU A 211 -23.49 13.33 -21.35
C GLU A 211 -22.88 14.32 -20.36
N GLN A 212 -22.50 13.86 -19.16
CA GLN A 212 -21.83 14.72 -18.17
C GLN A 212 -20.46 15.18 -18.66
N LYS A 213 -19.73 14.31 -19.36
CA LYS A 213 -18.40 14.66 -19.92
C LYS A 213 -18.56 15.60 -21.12
N GLU A 214 -19.56 15.34 -21.98
CA GLU A 214 -19.87 16.19 -23.15
C GLU A 214 -20.31 17.58 -22.73
N ALA A 215 -21.20 17.69 -21.73
CA ALA A 215 -21.62 18.97 -21.17
C ALA A 215 -20.43 19.77 -20.63
N ALA A 216 -19.53 19.14 -19.87
CA ALA A 216 -18.35 19.80 -19.36
C ALA A 216 -17.40 20.27 -20.49
N VAL A 217 -17.28 19.53 -21.59
CA VAL A 217 -16.49 19.94 -22.76
C VAL A 217 -17.14 21.16 -23.42
N ILE A 218 -18.47 21.22 -23.53
CA ILE A 218 -19.21 22.37 -24.08
C ILE A 218 -18.97 23.61 -23.20
N ASP A 219 -18.95 23.42 -21.87
CA ASP A 219 -18.64 24.48 -20.89
C ASP A 219 -17.16 24.90 -20.90
N GLY A 220 -16.33 24.33 -21.77
CA GLY A 220 -14.91 24.68 -21.93
C GLY A 220 -13.99 24.04 -20.90
N ALA A 221 -14.43 23.02 -20.17
CA ALA A 221 -13.60 22.32 -19.19
C ALA A 221 -12.46 21.53 -19.87
N GLY A 222 -11.23 21.74 -19.39
CA GLY A 222 -10.07 20.97 -19.84
C GLY A 222 -10.08 19.53 -19.27
N LYS A 223 -9.30 18.63 -19.89
CA LYS A 223 -9.23 17.20 -19.50
C LYS A 223 -8.94 17.00 -18.00
N TRP A 224 -8.07 17.83 -17.42
CA TRP A 224 -7.75 17.75 -15.99
C TRP A 224 -8.93 18.20 -15.09
N GLN A 225 -9.69 19.21 -15.53
CA GLN A 225 -10.89 19.65 -14.81
C GLN A 225 -11.96 18.57 -14.83
N ILE A 226 -12.21 17.96 -16.00
CA ILE A 226 -13.15 16.83 -16.13
C ILE A 226 -12.72 15.65 -15.23
N PHE A 227 -11.43 15.34 -15.19
CA PHE A 227 -10.92 14.29 -14.30
C PHE A 227 -11.14 14.65 -12.83
N ARG A 228 -10.74 15.83 -12.40
CA ARG A 228 -10.78 16.25 -10.98
C ARG A 228 -12.20 16.44 -10.47
N ASP A 229 -13.08 17.06 -11.29
CA ASP A 229 -14.37 17.56 -10.84
C ASP A 229 -15.53 16.60 -11.15
N ILE A 230 -15.37 15.69 -12.12
CA ILE A 230 -16.39 14.71 -12.53
C ILE A 230 -15.91 13.28 -12.30
N THR A 231 -14.79 12.89 -12.94
CA THR A 231 -14.35 11.50 -12.97
C THR A 231 -13.91 11.01 -11.58
N TRP A 232 -13.03 11.75 -10.92
CA TRP A 232 -12.49 11.38 -9.62
C TRP A 232 -13.55 11.31 -8.51
N PRO A 233 -14.44 12.30 -8.32
CA PRO A 233 -15.49 12.21 -7.31
C PRO A 233 -16.44 11.03 -7.51
N THR A 234 -16.78 10.71 -8.77
CA THR A 234 -17.66 9.57 -9.08
C THR A 234 -16.95 8.23 -8.87
N LEU A 235 -15.63 8.15 -9.09
CA LEU A 235 -14.85 6.95 -8.80
C LEU A 235 -14.56 6.76 -7.32
N LEU A 236 -14.71 7.78 -6.48
CA LEU A 236 -14.32 7.74 -5.08
C LEU A 236 -15.00 6.60 -4.29
N PRO A 237 -16.32 6.33 -4.40
CA PRO A 237 -16.96 5.22 -3.72
C PRO A 237 -16.38 3.86 -4.15
N VAL A 238 -16.15 3.68 -5.45
CA VAL A 238 -15.55 2.46 -6.00
C VAL A 238 -14.11 2.32 -5.49
N SER A 239 -13.34 3.41 -5.50
CA SER A 239 -11.95 3.44 -5.00
C SER A 239 -11.86 3.06 -3.53
N VAL A 240 -12.74 3.61 -2.70
CA VAL A 240 -12.79 3.25 -1.27
C VAL A 240 -13.09 1.76 -1.09
N THR A 241 -14.02 1.21 -1.87
CA THR A 241 -14.40 -0.21 -1.78
C THR A 241 -13.26 -1.15 -2.14
N ILE A 242 -12.42 -0.81 -3.12
CA ILE A 242 -11.31 -1.69 -3.55
C ILE A 242 -10.04 -1.51 -2.74
N ILE A 243 -9.90 -0.40 -2.00
CA ILE A 243 -8.76 -0.14 -1.11
C ILE A 243 -8.97 -0.78 0.26
N LEU A 244 -10.20 -0.96 0.71
CA LEU A 244 -10.56 -1.62 1.97
C LEU A 244 -10.52 -3.15 1.86
#